data_8523ee8ff365c51e81d35d032d4a112a
#
_entry.id   8523ee8ff365c51e81d35d032d4a112a
#
_cell.length_a   1.000
_cell.length_b   1.000
_cell.length_c   1.000
_cell.angle_alpha   90.00
_cell.angle_beta   90.00
_cell.angle_gamma   90.00
#
_symmetry.space_group_name_H-M   'P 1'
#
loop_
_entity.id
_entity.type
_entity.pdbx_description
1 polymer ?
#
loop_
_entity_poly.entity_id
_entity_poly.type
_entity_poly.pdbx_seq_one_letter_code
_entity_poly.pdbx_strand_id
1 'polypeptide(L)'
;MRSNSLKNPKANGVPVVRHKCECDLLKPLFYLSFSEIFYVDATSEDTIRTDLEAIPPGNSKRTVDASLRWLANQADINWLLIFDNADNVDLKLKRYFPSCPSGNILVTTRNRELRHYTEENADADVKDMGLEDARALLLVQARAKRSDENIALAETIVEVVISLSSSIEDLY
;
A
#
# COMPACT_ATOMS: atom_id res chain seq x y z
N MET A 1 -11.94 4.06 30.69
CA MET A 1 -11.27 3.37 29.59
C MET A 1 -12.28 3.16 28.47
N ARG A 2 -12.24 3.98 27.44
CA ARG A 2 -13.11 3.82 26.27
C ARG A 2 -12.27 3.13 25.19
N SER A 3 -12.62 1.89 24.89
CA SER A 3 -12.07 1.18 23.74
C SER A 3 -12.54 1.89 22.47
N ASN A 4 -11.64 2.56 21.76
CA ASN A 4 -11.87 2.97 20.37
C ASN A 4 -11.90 1.69 19.53
N SER A 5 -13.10 1.17 19.33
CA SER A 5 -13.38 0.20 18.28
C SER A 5 -13.20 0.94 16.97
N LEU A 6 -12.04 0.76 16.32
CA LEU A 6 -11.86 1.09 14.91
C LEU A 6 -12.87 0.24 14.14
N LYS A 7 -13.94 0.87 13.66
CA LYS A 7 -14.93 0.24 12.81
C LYS A 7 -14.19 -0.24 11.55
N ASN A 8 -14.17 -1.57 11.35
CA ASN A 8 -13.70 -2.18 10.12
C ASN A 8 -14.38 -1.49 8.93
N PRO A 9 -13.65 -0.88 8.00
CA PRO A 9 -14.26 -0.37 6.78
C PRO A 9 -14.84 -1.58 6.03
N LYS A 10 -16.13 -1.53 5.73
CA LYS A 10 -16.80 -2.57 4.95
C LYS A 10 -16.18 -2.65 3.55
N ALA A 11 -16.09 -3.84 2.98
CA ALA A 11 -15.34 -4.23 1.79
C ALA A 11 -15.68 -3.51 0.45
N ASN A 12 -16.20 -2.29 0.49
CA ASN A 12 -16.49 -1.49 -0.70
C ASN A 12 -15.61 -0.24 -0.83
N GLY A 13 -14.77 0.04 0.13
CA GLY A 13 -13.87 1.18 0.11
C GLY A 13 -12.44 0.76 -0.18
N VAL A 14 -11.80 1.42 -1.12
CA VAL A 14 -10.38 1.20 -1.44
C VAL A 14 -9.60 2.40 -0.95
N PRO A 15 -8.96 2.35 0.22
CA PRO A 15 -8.04 3.39 0.61
C PRO A 15 -6.87 3.42 -0.36
N VAL A 16 -6.67 4.54 -1.01
CA VAL A 16 -5.54 4.79 -1.90
C VAL A 16 -4.41 5.33 -1.06
N VAL A 17 -3.43 4.51 -0.76
CA VAL A 17 -2.20 4.93 -0.08
C VAL A 17 -1.05 4.74 -1.03
N ARG A 18 -0.34 5.80 -1.37
CA ARG A 18 0.88 5.74 -2.17
C ARG A 18 2.02 5.26 -1.30
N HIS A 19 2.39 3.99 -1.37
CA HIS A 19 3.66 3.56 -0.81
C HIS A 19 4.19 2.25 -1.42
N LYS A 20 5.35 2.36 -2.05
CA LYS A 20 6.28 1.25 -2.14
C LYS A 20 7.18 1.37 -0.91
N CYS A 21 6.83 0.73 0.18
CA CYS A 21 7.64 0.76 1.38
C CYS A 21 8.09 -0.64 1.76
N GLU A 22 9.35 -0.90 1.52
CA GLU A 22 10.12 -1.85 2.31
C GLU A 22 10.40 -1.28 3.73
N CYS A 23 9.53 -0.41 4.23
CA CYS A 23 9.67 0.18 5.55
C CYS A 23 9.26 -0.82 6.61
N ASP A 24 10.23 -1.46 7.23
CA ASP A 24 10.06 -2.29 8.43
C ASP A 24 9.32 -1.57 9.57
N LEU A 25 9.17 -0.26 9.50
CA LEU A 25 8.47 0.56 10.50
C LEU A 25 6.95 0.44 10.47
N LEU A 26 6.33 0.16 9.32
CA LEU A 26 4.87 0.00 9.21
C LEU A 26 4.42 -1.46 9.34
N LYS A 27 5.31 -2.42 9.11
CA LYS A 27 5.01 -3.85 9.28
C LYS A 27 4.37 -4.16 10.64
N PRO A 28 4.87 -3.66 11.79
CA PRO A 28 4.25 -3.96 13.08
C PRO A 28 2.82 -3.47 13.20
N LEU A 29 2.48 -2.33 12.58
CA LEU A 29 1.15 -1.74 12.68
C LEU A 29 0.11 -2.54 11.87
N PHE A 30 0.48 -3.00 10.68
CA PHE A 30 -0.39 -3.84 9.84
C PHE A 30 -0.55 -5.25 10.40
N TYR A 31 0.53 -5.87 10.90
CA TYR A 31 0.47 -7.21 11.50
C TYR A 31 -0.36 -7.26 12.80
N LEU A 32 -0.50 -6.16 13.51
CA LEU A 32 -1.38 -6.09 14.69
C LEU A 32 -2.87 -6.03 14.32
N SER A 33 -3.20 -5.67 13.07
CA SER A 33 -4.57 -5.45 12.62
C SER A 33 -5.08 -6.55 11.70
N PHE A 34 -4.20 -7.24 10.95
CA PHE A 34 -4.57 -8.24 9.94
C PHE A 34 -3.92 -9.58 10.25
N SER A 35 -4.72 -10.66 10.12
CA SER A 35 -4.24 -12.03 10.30
C SER A 35 -3.46 -12.53 9.09
N GLU A 36 -3.85 -12.07 7.89
CA GLU A 36 -3.23 -12.44 6.61
C GLU A 36 -3.09 -11.19 5.73
N ILE A 37 -1.96 -11.07 5.03
CA ILE A 37 -1.70 -9.98 4.10
C ILE A 37 -1.27 -10.58 2.77
N PHE A 38 -1.99 -10.23 1.71
CA PHE A 38 -1.72 -10.65 0.34
C PHE A 38 -1.25 -9.46 -0.49
N TYR A 39 -0.18 -9.65 -1.24
CA TYR A 39 0.43 -8.62 -2.06
C TYR A 39 0.25 -8.95 -3.53
N VAL A 40 -0.18 -7.97 -4.33
CA VAL A 40 -0.44 -8.09 -5.77
C VAL A 40 0.23 -6.93 -6.47
N ASP A 41 1.15 -7.21 -7.38
CA ASP A 41 1.71 -6.20 -8.28
C ASP A 41 0.66 -5.81 -9.33
N ALA A 42 0.15 -4.59 -9.23
CA ALA A 42 -0.90 -4.06 -10.09
C ALA A 42 -0.37 -3.25 -11.29
N THR A 43 0.88 -3.44 -11.69
CA THR A 43 1.47 -2.77 -12.86
C THR A 43 0.84 -3.21 -14.17
N SER A 44 0.34 -4.45 -14.26
CA SER A 44 -0.29 -5.02 -15.45
C SER A 44 -1.38 -6.06 -15.10
N GLU A 45 -2.24 -6.40 -16.07
CA GLU A 45 -3.21 -7.50 -15.91
C GLU A 45 -2.53 -8.86 -15.71
N ASP A 46 -1.37 -9.07 -16.31
CA ASP A 46 -0.64 -10.34 -16.22
C ASP A 46 0.01 -10.53 -14.85
N THR A 47 0.59 -9.48 -14.27
CA THR A 47 1.14 -9.52 -12.91
C THR A 47 0.04 -9.74 -11.89
N ILE A 48 -1.07 -9.00 -11.97
CA ILE A 48 -2.25 -9.21 -11.13
C ILE A 48 -2.75 -10.65 -11.18
N ARG A 49 -2.88 -11.20 -12.40
CA ARG A 49 -3.35 -12.58 -12.57
C ARG A 49 -2.40 -13.56 -11.90
N THR A 50 -1.11 -13.44 -12.15
CA THR A 50 -0.08 -14.31 -11.60
C THR A 50 -0.11 -14.32 -10.08
N ASP A 51 -0.17 -13.14 -9.47
CA ASP A 51 -0.12 -13.02 -8.02
C ASP A 51 -1.43 -13.49 -7.37
N LEU A 52 -2.59 -13.13 -7.93
CA LEU A 52 -3.87 -13.64 -7.43
C LEU A 52 -3.96 -15.16 -7.53
N GLU A 53 -3.52 -15.77 -8.62
CA GLU A 53 -3.52 -17.22 -8.80
C GLU A 53 -2.62 -17.97 -7.82
N ALA A 54 -1.65 -17.26 -7.19
CA ALA A 54 -0.76 -17.82 -6.18
C ALA A 54 -1.36 -17.79 -4.75
N ILE A 55 -2.42 -17.01 -4.49
CA ILE A 55 -2.98 -16.81 -3.15
C ILE A 55 -3.57 -18.11 -2.53
N PRO A 56 -4.41 -18.91 -3.22
CA PRO A 56 -5.00 -20.09 -2.59
C PRO A 56 -3.94 -21.15 -2.27
N PRO A 57 -3.95 -21.70 -1.04
CA PRO A 57 -3.01 -22.77 -0.68
C PRO A 57 -3.32 -24.09 -1.37
N GLY A 58 -2.28 -24.87 -1.61
CA GLY A 58 -2.40 -26.27 -2.02
C GLY A 58 -2.67 -26.49 -3.53
N ASN A 59 -3.34 -27.61 -3.85
CA ASN A 59 -3.60 -28.06 -5.23
C ASN A 59 -4.91 -27.50 -5.80
N SER A 60 -5.44 -26.41 -5.27
CA SER A 60 -6.64 -25.76 -5.77
C SER A 60 -6.42 -25.28 -7.21
N LYS A 61 -7.51 -25.27 -8.01
CA LYS A 61 -7.45 -24.73 -9.36
C LYS A 61 -6.99 -23.27 -9.29
N ARG A 62 -5.80 -23.01 -9.81
CA ARG A 62 -5.19 -21.66 -9.80
C ARG A 62 -5.80 -20.83 -10.92
N THR A 63 -6.83 -20.07 -10.59
CA THR A 63 -7.44 -19.08 -11.48
C THR A 63 -7.84 -17.88 -10.65
N VAL A 64 -7.86 -16.70 -11.25
CA VAL A 64 -8.29 -15.45 -10.59
C VAL A 64 -9.64 -15.63 -9.89
N ASP A 65 -10.64 -16.19 -10.58
CA ASP A 65 -11.98 -16.41 -10.01
C ASP A 65 -11.97 -17.36 -8.80
N ALA A 66 -11.09 -18.36 -8.80
CA ALA A 66 -10.97 -19.26 -7.66
C ALA A 66 -10.35 -18.55 -6.47
N SER A 67 -9.35 -17.69 -6.70
CA SER A 67 -8.68 -16.89 -5.68
C SER A 67 -9.64 -15.88 -5.07
N LEU A 68 -10.38 -15.15 -5.89
CA LEU A 68 -11.37 -14.17 -5.41
C LEU A 68 -12.48 -14.84 -4.60
N ARG A 69 -12.97 -16.01 -5.04
CA ARG A 69 -13.94 -16.81 -4.27
C ARG A 69 -13.36 -17.33 -2.97
N TRP A 70 -12.09 -17.77 -2.99
CA TRP A 70 -11.42 -18.24 -1.79
C TRP A 70 -11.32 -17.10 -0.75
N LEU A 71 -10.85 -15.92 -1.15
CA LEU A 71 -10.80 -14.73 -0.30
C LEU A 71 -12.20 -14.35 0.24
N ALA A 72 -13.21 -14.39 -0.62
CA ALA A 72 -14.59 -14.06 -0.23
C ALA A 72 -15.16 -15.03 0.82
N ASN A 73 -14.68 -16.25 0.88
CA ASN A 73 -15.11 -17.26 1.86
C ASN A 73 -14.30 -17.23 3.17
N GLN A 74 -13.28 -16.34 3.30
CA GLN A 74 -12.49 -16.19 4.51
C GLN A 74 -13.14 -15.21 5.50
N ALA A 75 -14.41 -15.44 5.86
CA ALA A 75 -15.16 -14.51 6.71
C ALA A 75 -14.60 -14.39 8.15
N ASP A 76 -13.95 -15.44 8.64
CA ASP A 76 -13.41 -15.51 10.00
C ASP A 76 -11.97 -14.94 10.12
N ILE A 77 -11.37 -14.60 8.98
CA ILE A 77 -10.00 -14.08 8.91
C ILE A 77 -10.04 -12.60 8.54
N ASN A 78 -9.40 -11.77 9.35
CA ASN A 78 -9.18 -10.36 9.00
C ASN A 78 -8.00 -10.25 8.04
N TRP A 79 -8.26 -10.31 6.73
CA TRP A 79 -7.24 -10.23 5.70
C TRP A 79 -7.14 -8.86 5.05
N LEU A 80 -5.97 -8.55 4.53
CA LEU A 80 -5.66 -7.37 3.72
C LEU A 80 -5.12 -7.81 2.36
N LEU A 81 -5.74 -7.33 1.28
CA LEU A 81 -5.27 -7.49 -0.09
C LEU A 81 -4.71 -6.15 -0.58
N ILE A 82 -3.43 -6.13 -0.92
CA ILE A 82 -2.73 -4.92 -1.38
C ILE A 82 -2.52 -5.02 -2.89
N PHE A 83 -3.07 -4.07 -3.64
CA PHE A 83 -2.73 -3.84 -5.04
C PHE A 83 -1.72 -2.69 -5.11
N ASP A 84 -0.46 -3.01 -5.42
CA ASP A 84 0.61 -2.03 -5.48
C ASP A 84 0.88 -1.54 -6.90
N ASN A 85 1.08 -0.23 -7.06
CA ASN A 85 1.41 0.42 -8.32
C ASN A 85 0.33 0.28 -9.42
N ALA A 86 -0.95 0.49 -9.05
CA ALA A 86 -2.10 0.44 -9.97
C ALA A 86 -2.21 1.74 -10.81
N ASP A 87 -1.15 2.10 -11.52
CA ASP A 87 -1.05 3.36 -12.25
C ASP A 87 -1.64 3.32 -13.66
N ASN A 88 -1.82 2.13 -14.21
CA ASN A 88 -2.34 1.95 -15.56
C ASN A 88 -3.83 2.34 -15.62
N VAL A 89 -4.14 3.41 -16.36
CA VAL A 89 -5.50 3.97 -16.48
C VAL A 89 -6.47 3.04 -17.22
N ASP A 90 -5.98 2.16 -18.07
CA ASP A 90 -6.79 1.20 -18.81
C ASP A 90 -7.15 -0.04 -17.99
N LEU A 91 -6.52 -0.19 -16.83
CA LEU A 91 -6.71 -1.32 -15.95
C LEU A 91 -8.06 -1.23 -15.23
N LYS A 92 -8.96 -2.19 -15.53
CA LYS A 92 -10.25 -2.31 -14.84
C LYS A 92 -10.08 -3.02 -13.49
N LEU A 93 -9.37 -2.37 -12.55
CA LEU A 93 -8.94 -2.96 -11.29
C LEU A 93 -10.09 -3.56 -10.47
N LYS A 94 -11.28 -2.96 -10.51
CA LYS A 94 -12.46 -3.42 -9.77
C LYS A 94 -12.86 -4.87 -10.05
N ARG A 95 -12.54 -5.42 -11.23
CA ARG A 95 -12.82 -6.81 -11.57
C ARG A 95 -12.04 -7.83 -10.73
N TYR A 96 -10.96 -7.36 -10.11
CA TYR A 96 -10.08 -8.16 -9.27
C TYR A 96 -10.39 -8.02 -7.77
N PHE A 97 -11.47 -7.32 -7.41
CA PHE A 97 -11.88 -7.20 -6.02
C PHE A 97 -12.79 -8.36 -5.63
N PRO A 98 -12.50 -9.05 -4.51
CA PRO A 98 -13.40 -10.07 -3.97
C PRO A 98 -14.78 -9.48 -3.66
N SER A 99 -15.83 -10.18 -4.07
CA SER A 99 -17.21 -9.76 -3.77
C SER A 99 -17.64 -10.34 -2.43
N CYS A 100 -17.27 -9.67 -1.33
CA CYS A 100 -17.58 -10.12 0.02
C CYS A 100 -17.74 -8.93 0.99
N PRO A 101 -18.46 -9.13 2.11
CA PRO A 101 -18.62 -8.09 3.13
C PRO A 101 -17.42 -8.01 4.10
N SER A 102 -16.48 -8.93 4.02
CA SER A 102 -15.31 -9.06 4.89
C SER A 102 -14.01 -8.84 4.12
N GLY A 103 -12.94 -8.54 4.85
CA GLY A 103 -11.63 -8.26 4.29
C GLY A 103 -11.43 -6.79 3.95
N ASN A 104 -10.20 -6.45 3.63
CA ASN A 104 -9.77 -5.09 3.36
C ASN A 104 -8.94 -5.05 2.09
N ILE A 105 -9.11 -3.99 1.30
CA ILE A 105 -8.34 -3.77 0.07
C ILE A 105 -7.62 -2.44 0.21
N LEU A 106 -6.32 -2.46 -0.07
CA LEU A 106 -5.47 -1.30 -0.16
C LEU A 106 -4.94 -1.18 -1.59
N VAL A 107 -5.06 -0.02 -2.19
CA VAL A 107 -4.51 0.26 -3.52
C VAL A 107 -3.52 1.41 -3.42
N THR A 108 -2.31 1.21 -3.92
CA THR A 108 -1.37 2.30 -4.14
C THR A 108 -1.39 2.70 -5.60
N THR A 109 -1.52 3.99 -5.89
CA THR A 109 -1.62 4.47 -7.26
C THR A 109 -1.33 5.97 -7.38
N ARG A 110 -0.88 6.41 -8.55
CA ARG A 110 -0.85 7.82 -8.96
C ARG A 110 -2.12 8.22 -9.75
N ASN A 111 -2.93 7.22 -10.16
CA ASN A 111 -4.17 7.44 -10.89
C ASN A 111 -5.29 7.88 -9.94
N ARG A 112 -5.64 9.16 -9.97
CA ARG A 112 -6.68 9.74 -9.11
C ARG A 112 -8.10 9.25 -9.42
N GLU A 113 -8.34 8.69 -10.60
CA GLU A 113 -9.65 8.14 -10.98
C GLU A 113 -10.04 6.93 -10.12
N LEU A 114 -9.06 6.22 -9.53
CA LEU A 114 -9.35 5.10 -8.65
C LEU A 114 -10.02 5.50 -7.32
N ARG A 115 -10.04 6.79 -6.97
CA ARG A 115 -10.79 7.32 -5.83
C ARG A 115 -12.29 7.02 -5.90
N HIS A 116 -12.85 6.87 -7.11
CA HIS A 116 -14.25 6.49 -7.27
C HIS A 116 -14.60 5.09 -6.74
N TYR A 117 -13.60 4.28 -6.43
CA TYR A 117 -13.80 2.95 -5.84
C TYR A 117 -13.70 2.95 -4.31
N THR A 118 -13.32 4.09 -3.71
CA THR A 118 -13.20 4.20 -2.25
C THR A 118 -14.54 4.60 -1.61
N GLU A 119 -14.71 4.22 -0.34
CA GLU A 119 -15.74 4.82 0.50
C GLU A 119 -15.37 6.28 0.83
N GLU A 120 -16.34 7.06 1.24
CA GLU A 120 -16.12 8.44 1.64
C GLU A 120 -15.06 8.53 2.74
N ASN A 121 -14.03 9.35 2.52
CA ASN A 121 -12.87 9.53 3.40
C ASN A 121 -11.99 8.28 3.59
N ALA A 122 -12.01 7.32 2.67
CA ALA A 122 -11.15 6.14 2.70
C ALA A 122 -9.91 6.27 1.81
N ASP A 123 -9.73 7.41 1.14
CA ASP A 123 -8.53 7.73 0.36
C ASP A 123 -7.59 8.67 1.14
N ALA A 124 -6.31 8.56 0.87
CA ALA A 124 -5.28 9.42 1.43
C ALA A 124 -4.26 9.82 0.36
N ASP A 125 -4.01 11.13 0.24
CA ASP A 125 -2.89 11.61 -0.55
C ASP A 125 -1.60 11.50 0.27
N VAL A 126 -0.68 10.65 -0.19
CA VAL A 126 0.69 10.62 0.35
C VAL A 126 1.46 11.77 -0.28
N LYS A 127 1.72 12.79 0.52
CA LYS A 127 2.50 13.96 0.14
C LYS A 127 4.00 13.69 0.30
N ASP A 128 4.79 14.59 -0.27
CA ASP A 128 6.23 14.57 -0.05
C ASP A 128 6.54 14.67 1.44
N MET A 129 7.58 13.95 1.84
CA MET A 129 8.05 13.95 3.23
C MET A 129 8.67 15.31 3.55
N GLY A 130 8.31 15.89 4.69
CA GLY A 130 8.93 17.10 5.17
C GLY A 130 10.44 16.93 5.42
N LEU A 131 11.23 18.00 5.28
CA LEU A 131 12.69 17.97 5.43
C LEU A 131 13.12 17.35 6.78
N GLU A 132 12.43 17.70 7.86
CA GLU A 132 12.70 17.17 9.21
C GLU A 132 12.50 15.65 9.29
N ASP A 133 11.39 15.16 8.73
CA ASP A 133 11.05 13.74 8.74
C ASP A 133 12.00 12.95 7.83
N ALA A 134 12.34 13.48 6.67
CA ALA A 134 13.29 12.89 5.73
C ALA A 134 14.70 12.77 6.35
N ARG A 135 15.15 13.83 7.05
CA ARG A 135 16.40 13.81 7.80
C ARG A 135 16.38 12.78 8.92
N ALA A 136 15.31 12.74 9.70
CA ALA A 136 15.17 11.78 10.79
C ALA A 136 15.18 10.34 10.26
N LEU A 137 14.48 10.08 9.17
CA LEU A 137 14.44 8.77 8.51
C LEU A 137 15.83 8.36 8.00
N LEU A 138 16.54 9.29 7.33
CA LEU A 138 17.88 9.02 6.82
C LEU A 138 18.85 8.64 7.95
N LEU A 139 18.85 9.38 9.07
CA LEU A 139 19.68 9.08 10.22
C LEU A 139 19.38 7.70 10.84
N VAL A 140 18.10 7.34 10.93
CA VAL A 140 17.67 6.03 11.43
C VAL A 140 18.13 4.91 10.50
N GLN A 141 17.92 5.03 9.19
CA GLN A 141 18.30 4.02 8.22
C GLN A 141 19.82 3.87 8.10
N ALA A 142 20.56 4.96 8.19
CA ALA A 142 22.03 4.95 8.22
C ALA A 142 22.60 4.42 9.55
N ARG A 143 21.75 4.17 10.56
CA ARG A 143 22.15 3.84 11.93
C ARG A 143 23.17 4.84 12.49
N ALA A 144 23.08 6.09 12.06
CA ALA A 144 23.98 7.17 12.45
C ALA A 144 23.61 7.73 13.82
N LYS A 145 24.61 8.09 14.61
CA LYS A 145 24.37 8.81 15.87
C LYS A 145 23.84 10.21 15.57
N ARG A 146 22.92 10.69 16.40
CA ARG A 146 22.44 12.08 16.33
C ARG A 146 23.53 13.03 16.86
N SER A 147 24.48 13.39 16.01
CA SER A 147 25.44 14.47 16.23
C SER A 147 25.15 15.62 15.29
N ASP A 148 25.59 16.84 15.63
CA ASP A 148 25.37 18.01 14.79
C ASP A 148 25.96 17.83 13.38
N GLU A 149 27.11 17.17 13.29
CA GLU A 149 27.76 16.83 12.01
C GLU A 149 26.89 15.88 11.14
N ASN A 150 26.36 14.81 11.73
CA ASN A 150 25.51 13.86 11.01
C ASN A 150 24.17 14.49 10.64
N ILE A 151 23.64 15.38 11.45
CA ILE A 151 22.41 16.13 11.17
C ILE A 151 22.64 17.05 9.96
N ALA A 152 23.72 17.83 9.93
CA ALA A 152 24.05 18.71 8.82
C ALA A 152 24.29 17.94 7.51
N LEU A 153 24.98 16.79 7.60
CA LEU A 153 25.20 15.93 6.45
C LEU A 153 23.88 15.34 5.92
N ALA A 154 23.02 14.86 6.80
CA ALA A 154 21.72 14.31 6.43
C ALA A 154 20.82 15.39 5.77
N GLU A 155 20.84 16.61 6.24
CA GLU A 155 20.13 17.75 5.66
C GLU A 155 20.60 18.01 4.23
N THR A 156 21.92 18.11 4.02
CA THR A 156 22.50 18.29 2.69
C THR A 156 22.11 17.18 1.72
N ILE A 157 22.13 15.92 2.16
CA ILE A 157 21.74 14.77 1.32
C ILE A 157 20.26 14.86 0.94
N VAL A 158 19.39 15.16 1.90
CA VAL A 158 17.95 15.25 1.67
C VAL A 158 17.62 16.40 0.70
N GLU A 159 18.24 17.56 0.84
CA GLU A 159 18.07 18.69 -0.08
C GLU A 159 18.46 18.33 -1.51
N VAL A 160 19.58 17.64 -1.69
CA VAL A 160 20.02 17.17 -3.02
C VAL A 160 19.03 16.17 -3.61
N VAL A 161 18.53 15.21 -2.82
CA VAL A 161 17.56 14.22 -3.29
C VAL A 161 16.24 14.89 -3.69
N ILE A 162 15.74 15.83 -2.89
CA ILE A 162 14.52 16.58 -3.21
C ILE A 162 14.71 17.40 -4.50
N SER A 163 15.82 18.10 -4.66
CA SER A 163 16.09 18.89 -5.86
C SER A 163 16.20 18.04 -7.12
N LEU A 164 16.78 16.84 -7.01
CA LEU A 164 16.86 15.91 -8.12
C LEU A 164 15.48 15.33 -8.51
N SER A 165 14.65 14.98 -7.52
CA SER A 165 13.31 14.46 -7.80
C SER A 165 12.43 15.51 -8.48
N SER A 166 12.44 16.75 -8.04
CA SER A 166 11.72 17.86 -8.68
C SER A 166 12.17 18.10 -10.12
N SER A 167 13.49 18.02 -10.39
CA SER A 167 14.03 18.18 -11.74
C SER A 167 13.64 17.05 -12.69
N ILE A 168 13.35 15.86 -12.18
CA ILE A 168 12.87 14.72 -12.98
C ILE A 168 11.38 14.86 -13.29
N GLU A 169 10.58 15.37 -12.35
CA GLU A 169 9.15 15.61 -12.59
C GLU A 169 8.88 16.68 -13.65
N ASP A 170 9.75 17.68 -13.78
CA ASP A 170 9.66 18.72 -14.82
C ASP A 170 10.03 18.21 -16.23
N LEU A 171 10.52 16.98 -16.38
CA LEU A 171 10.94 16.40 -17.66
C LEU A 171 9.89 15.47 -18.29
N TYR A 172 8.75 15.22 -17.62
CA TYR A 172 7.66 14.34 -18.07
C TYR A 172 6.30 15.05 -18.01
#